data_51d1e1205b0d96687f60e6a411311a15
#
_entry.id   51d1e1205b0d96687f60e6a411311a15
#
_cell.length_a   1.000
_cell.length_b   1.000
_cell.length_c   1.000
_cell.angle_alpha   90.00
_cell.angle_beta   90.00
_cell.angle_gamma   90.00
#
_symmetry.space_group_name_H-M   'P 1'
#
loop_
_entity.id
_entity.type
_entity.pdbx_description
1 polymer ?
#
loop_
_entity_poly.entity_id
_entity_poly.type
_entity_poly.pdbx_seq_one_letter_code
_entity_poly.pdbx_strand_id
1 'polypeptide(L)'
;MQYCHSLGFWGFCGIDVLFDSQNRGYLVDINPRVTGSSPALMALQTLSKTYGFRIGLFRRGGDINFYGTTEQLIKEVEEYNEANEGKSRIVLHSMYQHSDNKVRLNIGVYGNDMDECKKMLYKYALPAKEEES
;
A
#
# COMPACT_ATOMS: atom_id res chain seq x y z
N MET A 1 12.52 2.75 -20.84
CA MET A 1 11.56 3.90 -20.94
C MET A 1 11.58 4.57 -22.32
N GLN A 2 12.75 4.86 -22.90
CA GLN A 2 12.84 5.47 -24.24
C GLN A 2 12.10 4.67 -25.33
N TYR A 3 12.14 3.33 -25.26
CA TYR A 3 11.44 2.46 -26.20
C TYR A 3 9.90 2.64 -26.14
N CYS A 4 9.31 2.63 -24.96
CA CYS A 4 7.86 2.85 -24.82
C CYS A 4 7.45 4.24 -25.32
N HIS A 5 8.28 5.25 -25.07
CA HIS A 5 8.07 6.61 -25.54
C HIS A 5 8.15 6.69 -27.08
N SER A 6 9.11 5.97 -27.72
CA SER A 6 9.22 5.92 -29.18
C SER A 6 8.03 5.27 -29.86
N LEU A 7 7.26 4.46 -29.12
CA LEU A 7 5.99 3.88 -29.56
C LEU A 7 4.77 4.76 -29.24
N GLY A 8 4.99 6.00 -28.78
CA GLY A 8 3.93 6.96 -28.47
C GLY A 8 3.28 6.76 -27.09
N PHE A 9 3.85 5.91 -26.22
CA PHE A 9 3.31 5.70 -24.86
C PHE A 9 3.76 6.83 -23.92
N TRP A 10 2.76 7.44 -23.25
CA TRP A 10 2.92 8.41 -22.18
C TRP A 10 2.10 7.98 -20.99
N GLY A 11 2.71 7.89 -19.81
CA GLY A 11 1.99 7.57 -18.59
C GLY A 11 2.74 6.66 -17.62
N PHE A 12 1.99 6.06 -16.71
CA PHE A 12 2.53 5.11 -15.74
C PHE A 12 2.86 3.78 -16.39
N CYS A 13 4.01 3.23 -16.05
CA CYS A 13 4.44 1.91 -16.47
C CYS A 13 5.07 1.16 -15.32
N GLY A 14 4.55 -0.01 -14.99
CA GLY A 14 5.18 -0.98 -14.12
C GLY A 14 6.13 -1.86 -14.92
N ILE A 15 7.31 -2.14 -14.36
CA ILE A 15 8.30 -3.02 -14.97
C ILE A 15 8.68 -4.07 -13.94
N ASP A 16 8.49 -5.35 -14.29
CA ASP A 16 8.90 -6.47 -13.47
C ASP A 16 10.25 -7.00 -13.92
N VAL A 17 11.20 -7.07 -12.98
CA VAL A 17 12.57 -7.52 -13.23
C VAL A 17 12.90 -8.67 -12.29
N LEU A 18 13.34 -9.79 -12.84
CA LEU A 18 13.93 -10.89 -12.08
C LEU A 18 15.44 -10.78 -12.05
N PHE A 19 16.04 -11.12 -10.92
CA PHE A 19 17.48 -11.20 -10.77
C PHE A 19 17.91 -12.66 -10.58
N ASP A 20 18.94 -13.08 -11.31
CA ASP A 20 19.54 -14.39 -11.13
C ASP A 20 20.56 -14.41 -9.96
N SER A 21 21.13 -15.59 -9.69
CA SER A 21 22.14 -15.77 -8.64
C SER A 21 23.43 -14.96 -8.85
N GLN A 22 23.65 -14.43 -10.06
CA GLN A 22 24.77 -13.56 -10.41
C GLN A 22 24.39 -12.08 -10.41
N ASN A 23 23.19 -11.76 -9.88
CA ASN A 23 22.63 -10.42 -9.83
C ASN A 23 22.43 -9.74 -11.21
N ARG A 24 22.20 -10.54 -12.25
CA ARG A 24 21.84 -10.05 -13.58
C ARG A 24 20.34 -9.88 -13.64
N GLY A 25 19.88 -8.69 -14.05
CA GLY A 25 18.47 -8.36 -14.16
C GLY A 25 17.89 -8.75 -15.52
N TYR A 26 16.74 -9.41 -15.51
CA TYR A 26 15.95 -9.79 -16.68
C TYR A 26 14.59 -9.13 -16.62
N LEU A 27 14.25 -8.37 -17.67
CA LEU A 27 12.91 -7.83 -17.82
C LEU A 27 11.93 -8.99 -18.07
N VAL A 28 10.91 -9.09 -17.26
CA VAL A 28 9.93 -10.19 -17.32
C VAL A 28 8.60 -9.71 -17.85
N ASP A 29 8.16 -8.53 -17.39
CA ASP A 29 6.88 -7.97 -17.78
C ASP A 29 6.91 -6.44 -17.83
N ILE A 30 6.13 -5.88 -18.75
CA ILE A 30 5.93 -4.43 -18.90
C ILE A 30 4.43 -4.14 -18.84
N ASN A 31 4.02 -3.43 -17.82
CA ASN A 31 2.63 -3.05 -17.59
C ASN A 31 2.44 -1.55 -17.88
N PRO A 32 2.11 -1.13 -19.13
CA PRO A 32 1.95 0.27 -19.48
C PRO A 32 0.60 0.83 -18.98
N ARG A 33 0.41 0.83 -17.68
CA ARG A 33 -0.80 1.27 -16.97
C ARG A 33 -0.48 1.59 -15.53
N VAL A 34 -1.44 2.17 -14.82
CA VAL A 34 -1.42 2.23 -13.35
C VAL A 34 -1.41 0.79 -12.81
N THR A 35 -0.42 0.48 -12.00
CA THR A 35 -0.25 -0.83 -11.35
C THR A 35 -0.77 -0.80 -9.92
N GLY A 36 -0.85 -1.97 -9.28
CA GLY A 36 -1.34 -2.05 -7.90
C GLY A 36 -0.50 -1.30 -6.86
N SER A 37 0.77 -0.97 -7.16
CA SER A 37 1.64 -0.16 -6.30
C SER A 37 1.57 1.35 -6.59
N SER A 38 1.04 1.74 -7.74
CA SER A 38 0.97 3.16 -8.14
C SER A 38 0.21 4.04 -7.14
N PRO A 39 -0.95 3.64 -6.58
CA PRO A 39 -1.65 4.45 -5.58
C PRO A 39 -0.81 4.74 -4.34
N ALA A 40 -0.01 3.76 -3.89
CA ALA A 40 0.86 3.93 -2.73
C ALA A 40 1.98 4.95 -3.00
N LEU A 41 2.58 4.91 -4.20
CA LEU A 41 3.60 5.88 -4.60
C LEU A 41 3.02 7.29 -4.75
N MET A 42 1.83 7.43 -5.33
CA MET A 42 1.14 8.71 -5.46
C MET A 42 0.78 9.30 -4.10
N ALA A 43 0.31 8.46 -3.16
CA ALA A 43 0.04 8.88 -1.79
C ALA A 43 1.31 9.37 -1.09
N LEU A 44 2.44 8.62 -1.21
CA LEU A 44 3.72 9.03 -0.64
C LEU A 44 4.18 10.38 -1.21
N GLN A 45 4.08 10.59 -2.52
CA GLN A 45 4.45 11.87 -3.13
C GLN A 45 3.62 13.04 -2.59
N THR A 46 2.31 12.86 -2.43
CA THR A 46 1.41 13.87 -1.89
C THR A 46 1.73 14.16 -0.43
N LEU A 47 1.84 13.12 0.39
CA LEU A 47 2.10 13.24 1.83
C LEU A 47 3.52 13.75 2.12
N SER A 48 4.49 13.45 1.25
CA SER A 48 5.83 14.03 1.32
C SER A 48 5.81 15.54 1.13
N LYS A 49 5.01 16.05 0.19
CA LYS A 49 4.86 17.49 -0.03
C LYS A 49 4.12 18.19 1.11
N THR A 50 3.12 17.52 1.70
CA THR A 50 2.26 18.12 2.73
C THR A 50 2.87 18.05 4.12
N TYR A 51 3.48 16.91 4.48
CA TYR A 51 3.95 16.62 5.84
C TYR A 51 5.45 16.31 5.93
N GLY A 52 6.17 16.29 4.80
CA GLY A 52 7.58 15.90 4.77
C GLY A 52 7.84 14.40 5.01
N PHE A 53 6.85 13.54 4.81
CA PHE A 53 7.00 12.10 4.99
C PHE A 53 7.95 11.50 3.95
N ARG A 54 8.83 10.59 4.38
CA ARG A 54 9.83 9.94 3.54
C ARG A 54 9.69 8.42 3.46
N ILE A 55 8.85 7.85 4.31
CA ILE A 55 8.61 6.41 4.40
C ILE A 55 7.16 6.14 4.01
N GLY A 56 6.96 5.15 3.16
CA GLY A 56 5.66 4.59 2.86
C GLY A 56 5.73 3.07 2.88
N LEU A 57 4.99 2.43 3.76
CA LEU A 57 4.80 0.99 3.81
C LEU A 57 3.41 0.69 3.27
N PHE A 58 3.34 -0.24 2.35
CA PHE A 58 2.10 -0.61 1.68
C PHE A 58 1.88 -2.12 1.72
N ARG A 59 0.67 -2.52 2.03
CA ARG A 59 0.23 -3.90 1.91
C ARG A 59 -1.05 -4.02 1.11
N ARG A 60 -1.09 -5.04 0.27
CA ARG A 60 -2.24 -5.44 -0.52
C ARG A 60 -2.35 -6.96 -0.54
N GLY A 61 -3.53 -7.46 -0.83
CA GLY A 61 -3.76 -8.88 -1.07
C GLY A 61 -4.92 -9.44 -0.27
N GLY A 62 -5.31 -10.67 -0.61
CA GLY A 62 -6.46 -11.35 -0.01
C GLY A 62 -6.31 -11.65 1.48
N ASP A 63 -5.09 -11.56 2.01
CA ASP A 63 -4.77 -11.97 3.39
C ASP A 63 -4.76 -10.80 4.38
N ILE A 64 -5.06 -9.57 3.92
CA ILE A 64 -5.11 -8.40 4.79
C ILE A 64 -6.54 -8.13 5.17
N ASN A 65 -6.83 -8.39 6.42
CA ASN A 65 -8.18 -8.30 6.95
C ASN A 65 -8.21 -7.43 8.20
N PHE A 66 -9.27 -6.64 8.31
CA PHE A 66 -9.71 -6.04 9.55
C PHE A 66 -10.93 -6.82 10.04
N TYR A 67 -10.93 -7.19 11.32
CA TYR A 67 -12.07 -7.87 11.93
C TYR A 67 -13.00 -6.85 12.54
N GLY A 68 -14.12 -6.62 11.86
CA GLY A 68 -15.10 -5.61 12.18
C GLY A 68 -15.87 -5.17 10.94
N THR A 69 -16.53 -4.02 11.04
CA THR A 69 -17.24 -3.41 9.91
C THR A 69 -16.40 -2.34 9.23
N THR A 70 -16.79 -1.97 8.02
CA THR A 70 -16.17 -0.88 7.26
C THR A 70 -16.20 0.45 8.03
N GLU A 71 -17.31 0.74 8.70
CA GLU A 71 -17.50 1.95 9.50
C GLU A 71 -16.55 1.99 10.71
N GLN A 72 -16.36 0.84 11.38
CA GLN A 72 -15.41 0.72 12.48
C GLN A 72 -13.98 0.96 12.01
N LEU A 73 -13.60 0.37 10.88
CA LEU A 73 -12.26 0.58 10.29
C LEU A 73 -12.02 2.05 9.94
N ILE A 74 -12.97 2.69 9.26
CA ILE A 74 -12.86 4.12 8.90
C ILE A 74 -12.68 4.96 10.15
N LYS A 75 -13.51 4.78 11.15
CA LYS A 75 -13.45 5.52 12.41
C LYS A 75 -12.10 5.36 13.12
N GLU A 76 -11.60 4.12 13.24
CA GLU A 76 -10.29 3.88 13.85
C GLU A 76 -9.14 4.55 13.09
N VAL A 77 -9.21 4.56 11.74
CA VAL A 77 -8.19 5.19 10.91
C VAL A 77 -8.27 6.73 11.02
N GLU A 78 -9.46 7.29 11.05
CA GLU A 78 -9.65 8.74 11.24
C GLU A 78 -9.13 9.19 12.60
N GLU A 79 -9.52 8.52 13.69
CA GLU A 79 -9.04 8.79 15.06
C GLU A 79 -7.50 8.72 15.15
N TYR A 80 -6.90 7.69 14.51
CA TYR A 80 -5.44 7.58 14.46
C TYR A 80 -4.81 8.75 13.72
N ASN A 81 -5.33 9.09 12.55
CA ASN A 81 -4.78 10.15 11.70
C ASN A 81 -4.88 11.53 12.36
N GLU A 82 -5.96 11.79 13.09
CA GLU A 82 -6.13 13.02 13.87
C GLU A 82 -5.13 13.09 15.04
N ALA A 83 -4.98 12.01 15.79
CA ALA A 83 -4.06 11.94 16.93
C ALA A 83 -2.57 12.01 16.53
N ASN A 84 -2.24 11.68 15.28
CA ASN A 84 -0.87 11.60 14.78
C ASN A 84 -0.60 12.54 13.60
N GLU A 85 -1.33 13.66 13.51
CA GLU A 85 -1.15 14.64 12.45
C GLU A 85 0.32 15.12 12.39
N GLY A 86 0.90 15.09 11.18
CA GLY A 86 2.29 15.46 10.91
C GLY A 86 3.35 14.44 11.36
N LYS A 87 3.00 13.35 12.06
CA LYS A 87 3.93 12.30 12.49
C LYS A 87 3.84 11.07 11.60
N SER A 88 2.64 10.57 11.43
CA SER A 88 2.34 9.43 10.56
C SER A 88 0.89 9.47 10.09
N ARG A 89 0.58 8.75 9.00
CA ARG A 89 -0.77 8.70 8.45
C ARG A 89 -1.06 7.33 7.84
N ILE A 90 -2.25 6.84 8.09
CA ILE A 90 -2.82 5.66 7.45
C ILE A 90 -3.67 6.10 6.26
N VAL A 91 -3.51 5.42 5.13
CA VAL A 91 -4.35 5.60 3.93
C VAL A 91 -4.97 4.26 3.54
N LEU A 92 -6.27 4.22 3.48
CA LEU A 92 -7.03 3.09 2.94
C LEU A 92 -7.12 3.26 1.42
N HIS A 93 -6.37 2.46 0.67
CA HIS A 93 -6.36 2.54 -0.80
C HIS A 93 -7.56 1.84 -1.43
N SER A 94 -8.02 0.77 -0.82
CA SER A 94 -9.29 0.12 -1.11
C SER A 94 -9.73 -0.71 0.07
N MET A 95 -11.03 -0.89 0.22
CA MET A 95 -11.63 -1.77 1.22
C MET A 95 -12.98 -2.26 0.73
N TYR A 96 -13.39 -3.43 1.19
CA TYR A 96 -14.75 -3.93 1.00
C TYR A 96 -15.14 -4.88 2.13
N GLN A 97 -16.42 -4.84 2.52
CA GLN A 97 -16.98 -5.77 3.49
C GLN A 97 -17.00 -7.16 2.86
N HIS A 98 -16.26 -8.10 3.45
CA HIS A 98 -16.18 -9.48 2.97
C HIS A 98 -17.23 -10.38 3.64
N SER A 99 -17.50 -10.15 4.91
CA SER A 99 -18.57 -10.77 5.71
C SER A 99 -18.98 -9.79 6.81
N ASP A 100 -19.98 -10.11 7.61
CA ASP A 100 -20.53 -9.25 8.66
C ASP A 100 -19.46 -8.75 9.65
N ASN A 101 -18.37 -9.47 9.81
CA ASN A 101 -17.29 -9.15 10.75
C ASN A 101 -15.90 -9.17 10.11
N LYS A 102 -15.79 -8.95 8.79
CA LYS A 102 -14.51 -9.02 8.10
C LYS A 102 -14.47 -8.05 6.92
N VAL A 103 -13.54 -7.11 6.97
CA VAL A 103 -13.23 -6.19 5.88
C VAL A 103 -11.90 -6.58 5.25
N ARG A 104 -11.86 -6.77 3.94
CA ARG A 104 -10.61 -6.88 3.17
C ARG A 104 -10.17 -5.49 2.73
N LEU A 105 -8.85 -5.24 2.81
CA LEU A 105 -8.33 -3.90 2.53
C LEU A 105 -6.94 -3.92 1.89
N ASN A 106 -6.64 -2.83 1.19
CA ASN A 106 -5.29 -2.44 0.82
C ASN A 106 -4.95 -1.18 1.62
N ILE A 107 -3.85 -1.20 2.35
CA ILE A 107 -3.51 -0.18 3.33
C ILE A 107 -2.08 0.31 3.13
N GLY A 108 -1.87 1.61 3.30
CA GLY A 108 -0.57 2.24 3.38
C GLY A 108 -0.39 2.96 4.70
N VAL A 109 0.79 2.90 5.29
CA VAL A 109 1.20 3.71 6.44
C VAL A 109 2.40 4.55 6.03
N TYR A 110 2.30 5.84 6.27
CA TYR A 110 3.26 6.85 5.82
C TYR A 110 3.75 7.67 7.01
N GLY A 111 5.05 8.00 7.02
CA GLY A 111 5.65 8.75 8.12
C GLY A 111 7.15 8.96 7.96
N ASN A 112 7.83 9.23 9.07
CA ASN A 112 9.29 9.39 9.12
C ASN A 112 9.98 8.39 10.06
N ASP A 113 9.20 7.63 10.84
CA ASP A 113 9.71 6.56 11.70
C ASP A 113 9.30 5.20 11.13
N MET A 114 10.29 4.36 10.81
CA MET A 114 10.09 3.05 10.19
C MET A 114 9.42 2.06 11.14
N ASP A 115 9.78 2.08 12.41
CA ASP A 115 9.26 1.12 13.39
C ASP A 115 7.82 1.45 13.76
N GLU A 116 7.49 2.74 13.87
CA GLU A 116 6.12 3.20 14.02
C GLU A 116 5.25 2.79 12.81
N CYS A 117 5.73 3.04 11.60
CA CYS A 117 5.01 2.65 10.39
C CYS A 117 4.78 1.14 10.30
N LYS A 118 5.79 0.33 10.65
CA LYS A 118 5.65 -1.14 10.72
C LYS A 118 4.62 -1.56 11.77
N LYS A 119 4.72 -1.03 12.98
CA LYS A 119 3.79 -1.33 14.09
C LYS A 119 2.34 -1.08 13.68
N MET A 120 2.08 0.06 13.05
CA MET A 120 0.74 0.40 12.61
C MET A 120 0.28 -0.46 11.43
N LEU A 121 1.17 -0.73 10.46
CA LEU A 121 0.84 -1.61 9.36
C LEU A 121 0.45 -3.02 9.86
N TYR A 122 1.21 -3.57 10.80
CA TYR A 122 0.94 -4.90 11.37
C TYR A 122 -0.31 -4.94 12.26
N LYS A 123 -0.73 -3.82 12.85
CA LYS A 123 -2.00 -3.75 13.60
C LYS A 123 -3.19 -4.11 12.71
N TYR A 124 -3.19 -3.64 11.46
CA TYR A 124 -4.29 -3.82 10.50
C TYR A 124 -4.04 -4.93 9.48
N ALA A 125 -2.79 -5.34 9.32
CA ALA A 125 -2.36 -6.34 8.36
C ALA A 125 -2.01 -7.67 9.03
N LEU A 126 -2.84 -8.13 9.94
CA LEU A 126 -2.70 -9.47 10.49
C LEU A 126 -2.93 -10.50 9.38
N PRO A 127 -2.05 -11.53 9.26
CA PRO A 127 -2.36 -12.67 8.40
C PRO A 127 -3.71 -13.23 8.81
N ALA A 128 -4.48 -13.70 7.83
CA ALA A 128 -5.70 -14.44 8.11
C ALA A 128 -5.33 -15.53 9.13
N LYS A 129 -6.00 -15.55 10.28
CA LYS A 129 -5.92 -16.74 11.14
C LYS A 129 -6.38 -17.89 10.25
N GLU A 130 -5.53 -18.90 10.10
CA GLU A 130 -5.97 -20.17 9.51
C GLU A 130 -7.22 -20.57 10.29
N GLU A 131 -8.35 -20.63 9.61
CA GLU A 131 -9.56 -21.19 10.17
C GLU A 131 -9.19 -22.65 10.47
N GLU A 132 -9.01 -22.97 11.75
CA GLU A 132 -8.92 -24.34 12.18
C GLU A 132 -10.20 -25.04 11.73
N SER A 133 -10.04 -25.83 10.68
CA SER A 133 -11.07 -26.69 10.10
C SER A 133 -11.30 -27.91 10.98
#